data_6e2c1e243e4beb79791c3291ee78ef7a
#
_entry.id   6e2c1e243e4beb79791c3291ee78ef7a
#
_cell.length_a   1.000
_cell.length_b   1.000
_cell.length_c   1.000
_cell.angle_alpha   90.00
_cell.angle_beta   90.00
_cell.angle_gamma   90.00
#
_symmetry.space_group_name_H-M   'P 1'
#
loop_
_entity.id
_entity.type
_entity.pdbx_description
1 polymer ?
#
loop_
_entity_poly.entity_id
_entity_poly.type
_entity_poly.pdbx_seq_one_letter_code
_entity_poly.pdbx_strand_id
1 'polypeptide(L)'
;MKKIIIPVAAIVLIGVVGPKFTGNGINEGLDNFVSILDKSPGYIATIESRETSWFSSSAVINVGIDPLMFAESGLNPAEMVPFEDLSATINVTAQHGPFLTLNGLNLGLSAWKAEVDPSVFRELLAYAEDEKFYSVTGNVGLFGGVNFEDIMPKFTVIPQDGGDEAITFSGWNGKGTASSESATYSGAIDLVTVSAEGVTFEMQSMILEGSVEGDWTAPMRGDFYNSASQFAIASINVDMPMLDTSAKLEELIIDVKTQKSEDDNLMDMAINYAIGSIQAPQFSGRDLVVKTEVNNLEKGFFKAYQEASAKPAQMEQSIADMIETKLLPQLQASPEINITEMSGKVADGNFSGKVMAKVSAIDSLPESLEDPAFWVSKAVIDSNLKLDKAMILWVGEQVVANQIQADPNAAGMTDEEIKAIAGEQVEGMIEMFTQQGMITVNADGEYEMTFTMQDGQAMLNGNPMPLPF
;
A
#
# COMPACT_ATOMS: atom_id res chain seq x y z
N MET A 1 4.28 20.00 -8.57
CA MET A 1 3.71 18.69 -8.15
C MET A 1 3.64 18.50 -6.62
N LYS A 2 4.53 19.08 -5.81
CA LYS A 2 4.58 18.83 -4.35
C LYS A 2 3.38 19.39 -3.54
N LYS A 3 2.62 20.34 -4.06
CA LYS A 3 1.48 20.99 -3.36
C LYS A 3 0.14 20.21 -3.45
N ILE A 4 0.04 19.19 -4.29
CA ILE A 4 -1.24 18.50 -4.61
C ILE A 4 -1.44 17.19 -3.79
N ILE A 5 -0.38 16.62 -3.25
CA ILE A 5 -0.43 15.34 -2.50
C ILE A 5 -1.07 15.51 -1.11
N ILE A 6 -1.19 16.74 -0.64
CA ILE A 6 -1.53 17.11 0.74
C ILE A 6 -2.98 16.80 1.16
N PRO A 7 -4.00 17.02 0.33
CA PRO A 7 -5.38 16.87 0.78
C PRO A 7 -5.89 15.43 0.80
N VAL A 8 -5.35 14.55 -0.06
CA VAL A 8 -5.95 13.24 -0.33
C VAL A 8 -5.94 12.30 0.88
N ALA A 9 -4.88 12.30 1.68
CA ALA A 9 -4.80 11.40 2.85
C ALA A 9 -5.62 11.91 4.06
N ALA A 10 -5.69 13.23 4.29
CA ALA A 10 -6.57 13.81 5.30
C ALA A 10 -8.06 13.57 4.98
N ILE A 11 -8.36 13.46 3.72
CA ILE A 11 -9.67 13.32 3.11
C ILE A 11 -10.29 11.94 3.40
N VAL A 12 -9.54 10.86 3.26
CA VAL A 12 -10.02 9.49 3.54
C VAL A 12 -10.40 9.34 5.02
N LEU A 13 -9.71 10.04 5.94
CA LEU A 13 -9.99 10.00 7.36
C LEU A 13 -11.32 10.68 7.74
N ILE A 14 -11.79 11.67 6.99
CA ILE A 14 -13.09 12.34 7.26
C ILE A 14 -14.25 11.35 7.07
N GLY A 15 -14.20 10.52 6.03
CA GLY A 15 -15.21 9.48 5.78
C GLY A 15 -15.27 8.43 6.88
N VAL A 16 -14.13 8.09 7.48
CA VAL A 16 -14.02 7.05 8.51
C VAL A 16 -14.52 7.52 9.88
N VAL A 17 -14.44 8.81 10.22
CA VAL A 17 -14.82 9.35 11.55
C VAL A 17 -16.24 9.90 11.58
N GLY A 18 -16.81 10.25 10.42
CA GLY A 18 -18.18 10.76 10.28
C GLY A 18 -19.28 10.01 11.05
N PRO A 19 -19.24 8.67 11.17
CA PRO A 19 -20.26 7.89 11.88
C PRO A 19 -20.48 8.21 13.36
N LYS A 20 -19.56 8.86 14.05
CA LYS A 20 -19.73 9.22 15.48
C LYS A 20 -20.51 10.52 15.72
N PHE A 21 -20.98 11.19 14.67
CA PHE A 21 -21.70 12.45 14.79
C PHE A 21 -23.16 12.28 15.21
N THR A 22 -23.43 11.92 16.46
CA THR A 22 -24.77 11.93 17.04
C THR A 22 -24.82 12.78 18.30
N GLY A 23 -25.50 13.91 18.27
CA GLY A 23 -25.77 14.76 19.45
C GLY A 23 -24.49 15.17 20.22
N ASN A 24 -24.39 14.76 21.51
CA ASN A 24 -23.15 14.98 22.29
C ASN A 24 -21.92 14.28 21.65
N GLY A 25 -22.14 13.25 20.85
CA GLY A 25 -21.08 12.54 20.13
C GLY A 25 -20.43 13.32 18.97
N ILE A 26 -21.05 14.41 18.48
CA ILE A 26 -20.41 15.25 17.46
C ILE A 26 -19.13 15.89 17.99
N ASN A 27 -19.17 16.44 19.20
CA ASN A 27 -18.00 17.06 19.79
C ASN A 27 -16.89 16.04 20.05
N GLU A 28 -17.24 14.88 20.60
CA GLU A 28 -16.28 13.77 20.79
C GLU A 28 -15.76 13.24 19.43
N GLY A 29 -16.63 13.16 18.43
CA GLY A 29 -16.25 12.77 17.07
C GLY A 29 -15.24 13.73 16.44
N LEU A 30 -15.46 15.03 16.55
CA LEU A 30 -14.54 16.07 16.08
C LEU A 30 -13.22 16.04 16.85
N ASP A 31 -13.26 15.94 18.18
CA ASP A 31 -12.03 15.84 18.99
C ASP A 31 -11.23 14.60 18.65
N ASN A 32 -11.90 13.45 18.46
CA ASN A 32 -11.24 12.21 18.01
C ASN A 32 -10.67 12.35 16.61
N PHE A 33 -11.39 12.97 15.67
CA PHE A 33 -10.93 13.20 14.30
C PHE A 33 -9.65 14.06 14.29
N VAL A 34 -9.69 15.21 14.96
CA VAL A 34 -8.52 16.10 15.05
C VAL A 34 -7.36 15.39 15.76
N SER A 35 -7.63 14.64 16.85
CA SER A 35 -6.60 13.87 17.55
C SER A 35 -5.99 12.75 16.70
N ILE A 36 -6.75 12.12 15.81
CA ILE A 36 -6.24 11.10 14.87
C ILE A 36 -5.36 11.78 13.83
N LEU A 37 -5.81 12.88 13.23
CA LEU A 37 -5.03 13.63 12.25
C LEU A 37 -3.73 14.17 12.85
N ASP A 38 -3.80 14.79 14.02
CA ASP A 38 -2.65 15.37 14.70
C ASP A 38 -1.62 14.31 15.17
N LYS A 39 -2.08 13.08 15.41
CA LYS A 39 -1.20 11.93 15.69
C LYS A 39 -0.71 11.21 14.43
N SER A 40 -1.33 11.49 13.29
CA SER A 40 -0.90 10.90 12.02
C SER A 40 0.37 11.62 11.55
N PRO A 41 1.44 10.88 11.18
CA PRO A 41 2.68 11.50 10.77
C PRO A 41 2.49 12.45 9.60
N GLY A 42 3.07 13.62 9.73
CA GLY A 42 3.08 14.61 8.66
C GLY A 42 1.85 15.52 8.61
N TYR A 43 0.93 15.43 9.58
CA TYR A 43 -0.24 16.31 9.67
C TYR A 43 -0.27 17.08 10.97
N ILE A 44 -0.81 18.30 10.91
CA ILE A 44 -1.17 19.12 12.06
C ILE A 44 -2.65 19.46 11.89
N ALA A 45 -3.46 19.21 12.91
CA ALA A 45 -4.88 19.51 12.86
C ALA A 45 -5.33 20.26 14.12
N THR A 46 -6.13 21.33 13.95
CA THR A 46 -6.66 22.13 15.05
C THR A 46 -8.12 22.51 14.80
N ILE A 47 -8.91 22.61 15.87
CA ILE A 47 -10.26 23.16 15.81
C ILE A 47 -10.17 24.67 16.08
N GLU A 48 -10.45 25.49 15.08
CA GLU A 48 -10.43 26.95 15.20
C GLU A 48 -11.66 27.47 15.92
N SER A 49 -12.84 26.94 15.59
CA SER A 49 -14.10 27.35 16.19
C SER A 49 -15.09 26.18 16.28
N ARG A 50 -16.00 26.25 17.24
CA ARG A 50 -17.06 25.28 17.43
C ARG A 50 -18.29 25.95 18.01
N GLU A 51 -19.44 25.69 17.40
CA GLU A 51 -20.73 26.12 17.90
C GLU A 51 -21.68 24.93 17.97
N THR A 52 -22.43 24.81 19.05
CA THR A 52 -23.42 23.75 19.24
C THR A 52 -24.72 24.33 19.73
N SER A 53 -25.82 23.97 19.08
CA SER A 53 -27.18 24.32 19.44
C SER A 53 -28.04 23.05 19.56
N TRP A 54 -29.32 23.22 19.93
CA TRP A 54 -30.24 22.09 20.07
C TRP A 54 -30.48 21.28 18.81
N PHE A 55 -30.43 21.92 17.65
CA PHE A 55 -30.77 21.30 16.37
C PHE A 55 -29.62 21.29 15.36
N SER A 56 -28.49 21.92 15.70
CA SER A 56 -27.35 22.00 14.79
C SER A 56 -26.04 22.18 15.54
N SER A 57 -24.96 21.76 14.89
CA SER A 57 -23.59 22.03 15.31
C SER A 57 -22.77 22.46 14.10
N SER A 58 -21.77 23.30 14.33
CA SER A 58 -20.77 23.66 13.31
C SER A 58 -19.37 23.69 13.93
N ALA A 59 -18.38 23.44 13.12
CA ALA A 59 -16.98 23.58 13.48
C ALA A 59 -16.15 23.98 12.28
N VAL A 60 -15.08 24.69 12.56
CA VAL A 60 -14.02 25.02 11.58
C VAL A 60 -12.76 24.33 12.05
N ILE A 61 -12.21 23.48 11.19
CA ILE A 61 -10.99 22.70 11.44
C ILE A 61 -9.93 23.17 10.46
N ASN A 62 -8.74 23.46 10.95
CA ASN A 62 -7.58 23.74 10.12
C ASN A 62 -6.69 22.49 10.09
N VAL A 63 -6.34 22.01 8.90
CA VAL A 63 -5.49 20.86 8.66
C VAL A 63 -4.32 21.29 7.80
N GLY A 64 -3.11 21.10 8.27
CA GLY A 64 -1.89 21.42 7.55
C GLY A 64 -0.92 20.24 7.52
N ILE A 65 0.14 20.38 6.74
CA ILE A 65 1.25 19.43 6.75
C ILE A 65 2.29 19.88 7.75
N ASP A 66 2.81 18.93 8.51
CA ASP A 66 3.96 19.17 9.39
C ASP A 66 5.21 19.47 8.55
N PRO A 67 5.80 20.68 8.66
CA PRO A 67 7.03 21.03 7.94
C PRO A 67 8.21 20.09 8.24
N LEU A 68 8.21 19.42 9.39
CA LEU A 68 9.26 18.47 9.77
C LEU A 68 9.30 17.28 8.81
N MET A 69 8.17 16.89 8.23
CA MET A 69 8.13 15.82 7.21
C MET A 69 9.00 16.12 5.98
N PHE A 70 9.19 17.40 5.66
CA PHE A 70 10.01 17.82 4.51
C PHE A 70 11.48 18.02 4.89
N ALA A 71 11.76 18.39 6.14
CA ALA A 71 13.13 18.55 6.62
C ALA A 71 13.94 17.25 6.49
N GLU A 72 13.28 16.12 6.64
CA GLU A 72 13.88 14.78 6.59
C GLU A 72 14.11 14.28 5.16
N SER A 73 13.37 14.80 4.18
CA SER A 73 13.58 14.46 2.77
C SER A 73 14.78 15.20 2.13
N GLY A 74 15.59 15.93 2.94
CA GLY A 74 16.72 16.73 2.46
C GLY A 74 16.29 18.01 1.75
N LEU A 75 15.01 18.35 1.76
CA LEU A 75 14.46 19.59 1.23
C LEU A 75 14.48 20.64 2.33
N ASN A 76 15.10 21.79 2.04
CA ASN A 76 15.13 22.89 3.00
C ASN A 76 13.70 23.46 3.20
N PRO A 77 13.10 23.33 4.40
CA PRO A 77 11.76 23.85 4.65
C PRO A 77 11.61 25.36 4.37
N ALA A 78 12.70 26.11 4.51
CA ALA A 78 12.71 27.57 4.25
C ALA A 78 12.65 27.93 2.74
N GLU A 79 12.96 26.98 1.86
CA GLU A 79 12.83 27.13 0.40
C GLU A 79 11.46 26.62 -0.10
N MET A 80 10.66 26.08 0.79
CA MET A 80 9.30 25.65 0.50
C MET A 80 8.30 26.75 0.84
N VAL A 81 7.12 26.64 0.24
CA VAL A 81 5.98 27.53 0.50
C VAL A 81 5.75 27.66 2.01
N PRO A 82 5.47 28.88 2.53
CA PRO A 82 5.14 29.08 3.93
C PRO A 82 4.09 28.09 4.42
N PHE A 83 4.20 27.63 5.66
CA PHE A 83 3.31 26.62 6.27
C PHE A 83 1.83 27.03 6.18
N GLU A 84 1.55 28.34 6.31
CA GLU A 84 0.22 28.91 6.20
C GLU A 84 -0.42 28.64 4.83
N ASP A 85 0.39 28.49 3.78
CA ASP A 85 -0.06 28.17 2.41
C ASP A 85 -0.20 26.65 2.17
N LEU A 86 0.17 25.81 3.12
CA LEU A 86 0.05 24.35 3.09
C LEU A 86 -1.10 23.84 3.98
N SER A 87 -1.98 24.73 4.42
CA SER A 87 -3.12 24.37 5.25
C SER A 87 -4.43 24.47 4.46
N ALA A 88 -5.40 23.67 4.84
CA ALA A 88 -6.76 23.68 4.33
C ALA A 88 -7.75 23.83 5.47
N THR A 89 -8.73 24.68 5.29
CA THR A 89 -9.83 24.86 6.23
C THR A 89 -10.97 23.91 5.87
N ILE A 90 -11.46 23.16 6.84
CA ILE A 90 -12.59 22.24 6.71
C ILE A 90 -13.76 22.81 7.50
N ASN A 91 -14.84 23.09 6.81
CA ASN A 91 -16.09 23.55 7.42
C ASN A 91 -17.00 22.35 7.65
N VAL A 92 -17.32 22.07 8.93
CA VAL A 92 -18.21 20.98 9.32
C VAL A 92 -19.56 21.58 9.78
N THR A 93 -20.64 21.05 9.26
CA THR A 93 -22.01 21.39 9.67
C THR A 93 -22.77 20.11 9.95
N ALA A 94 -23.54 20.09 11.02
CA ALA A 94 -24.40 18.96 11.36
C ALA A 94 -25.77 19.44 11.81
N GLN A 95 -26.79 18.64 11.51
CA GLN A 95 -28.16 18.83 11.94
C GLN A 95 -28.58 17.64 12.83
N HIS A 96 -29.27 17.92 13.93
CA HIS A 96 -29.75 16.92 14.87
C HIS A 96 -31.22 16.60 14.59
N GLY A 97 -31.55 15.30 14.59
CA GLY A 97 -32.88 14.78 14.21
C GLY A 97 -34.02 15.12 15.16
N PRO A 98 -35.20 14.52 14.95
CA PRO A 98 -35.46 13.40 14.03
C PRO A 98 -35.76 13.78 12.58
N PHE A 99 -36.09 15.06 12.29
CA PHE A 99 -36.37 15.54 10.94
C PHE A 99 -35.14 16.26 10.39
N LEU A 100 -34.56 15.74 9.34
CA LEU A 100 -33.30 16.19 8.78
C LEU A 100 -33.53 16.76 7.37
N THR A 101 -32.87 17.86 7.05
CA THR A 101 -32.98 18.56 5.76
C THR A 101 -31.63 18.87 5.14
N LEU A 102 -30.53 18.72 5.88
CA LEU A 102 -29.18 19.12 5.46
C LEU A 102 -28.73 18.40 4.17
N ASN A 103 -28.98 17.09 4.09
CA ASN A 103 -28.64 16.24 2.94
C ASN A 103 -29.90 15.69 2.24
N GLY A 104 -30.93 16.55 2.10
CA GLY A 104 -32.26 16.17 1.63
C GLY A 104 -33.19 15.77 2.79
N LEU A 105 -34.49 15.68 2.47
CA LEU A 105 -35.49 15.34 3.50
C LEU A 105 -35.32 13.88 3.96
N ASN A 106 -35.00 13.70 5.24
CA ASN A 106 -34.75 12.40 5.83
C ASN A 106 -35.23 12.32 7.29
N LEU A 107 -35.38 11.11 7.83
CA LEU A 107 -35.63 10.82 9.23
C LEU A 107 -34.39 10.11 9.80
N GLY A 108 -33.81 10.70 10.85
CA GLY A 108 -32.58 10.14 11.42
C GLY A 108 -32.19 10.82 12.73
N LEU A 109 -31.11 10.37 13.33
CA LEU A 109 -30.53 10.97 14.51
C LEU A 109 -29.73 12.23 14.16
N SER A 110 -28.98 12.19 13.06
CA SER A 110 -28.24 13.37 12.54
C SER A 110 -27.98 13.29 11.05
N ALA A 111 -27.77 14.45 10.43
CA ALA A 111 -27.15 14.60 9.14
C ALA A 111 -25.96 15.54 9.28
N TRP A 112 -24.90 15.29 8.55
CA TRP A 112 -23.68 16.10 8.61
C TRP A 112 -23.07 16.31 7.24
N LYS A 113 -22.29 17.36 7.11
CA LYS A 113 -21.54 17.74 5.92
C LYS A 113 -20.20 18.34 6.35
N ALA A 114 -19.14 17.90 5.72
CA ALA A 114 -17.81 18.48 5.82
C ALA A 114 -17.36 18.95 4.44
N GLU A 115 -16.90 20.18 4.31
CA GLU A 115 -16.47 20.78 3.06
C GLU A 115 -15.10 21.43 3.24
N VAL A 116 -14.19 21.15 2.32
CA VAL A 116 -12.90 21.85 2.25
C VAL A 116 -13.09 23.20 1.60
N ASP A 117 -12.55 24.26 2.23
CA ASP A 117 -12.59 25.61 1.68
C ASP A 117 -11.85 25.64 0.33
N PRO A 118 -12.48 26.11 -0.74
CA PRO A 118 -11.90 26.08 -2.07
C PRO A 118 -10.82 27.14 -2.32
N SER A 119 -10.69 28.14 -1.46
CA SER A 119 -9.90 29.36 -1.75
C SER A 119 -8.45 29.06 -2.14
N VAL A 120 -7.76 28.22 -1.36
CA VAL A 120 -6.36 27.85 -1.62
C VAL A 120 -6.20 27.01 -2.89
N PHE A 121 -7.19 26.15 -3.18
CA PHE A 121 -7.10 25.23 -4.32
C PHE A 121 -7.45 25.88 -5.65
N ARG A 122 -8.26 26.92 -5.67
CA ARG A 122 -8.64 27.61 -6.92
C ARG A 122 -7.50 28.36 -7.60
N GLU A 123 -6.46 28.71 -6.87
CA GLU A 123 -5.25 29.28 -7.45
C GLU A 123 -4.41 28.23 -8.21
N LEU A 124 -4.56 26.96 -7.83
CA LEU A 124 -3.76 25.84 -8.35
C LEU A 124 -4.55 24.93 -9.30
N LEU A 125 -5.87 24.85 -9.12
CA LEU A 125 -6.75 23.89 -9.77
C LEU A 125 -7.94 24.58 -10.44
N ALA A 126 -8.19 24.24 -11.70
CA ALA A 126 -9.36 24.68 -12.45
C ALA A 126 -10.46 23.61 -12.33
N TYR A 127 -11.59 23.97 -11.71
CA TYR A 127 -12.82 23.17 -11.62
C TYR A 127 -14.05 24.09 -11.57
N ALA A 128 -15.26 23.55 -11.69
CA ALA A 128 -16.48 24.37 -11.78
C ALA A 128 -16.66 25.30 -10.57
N GLU A 129 -17.13 26.54 -10.80
CA GLU A 129 -17.19 27.57 -9.76
C GLU A 129 -18.16 27.24 -8.61
N ASP A 130 -19.21 26.48 -8.90
CA ASP A 130 -20.24 26.06 -7.96
C ASP A 130 -19.90 24.77 -7.21
N GLU A 131 -18.83 24.08 -7.60
CA GLU A 131 -18.37 22.87 -6.95
C GLU A 131 -17.39 23.17 -5.80
N LYS A 132 -17.43 22.34 -4.77
CA LYS A 132 -16.45 22.31 -3.68
C LYS A 132 -15.28 21.45 -4.09
N PHE A 133 -14.07 21.79 -3.63
CA PHE A 133 -12.89 20.99 -3.93
C PHE A 133 -13.04 19.56 -3.37
N TYR A 134 -13.57 19.42 -2.18
CA TYR A 134 -13.92 18.15 -1.58
C TYR A 134 -15.06 18.30 -0.60
N SER A 135 -15.99 17.38 -0.62
CA SER A 135 -17.10 17.35 0.31
C SER A 135 -17.42 15.92 0.73
N VAL A 136 -17.73 15.75 2.01
CA VAL A 136 -18.28 14.53 2.58
C VAL A 136 -19.64 14.83 3.16
N THR A 137 -20.64 14.03 2.84
CA THR A 137 -21.98 14.15 3.41
C THR A 137 -22.37 12.82 4.04
N GLY A 138 -23.07 12.87 5.17
CA GLY A 138 -23.48 11.64 5.83
C GLY A 138 -24.76 11.82 6.63
N ASN A 139 -25.41 10.67 6.88
CA ASN A 139 -26.64 10.59 7.68
C ASN A 139 -26.53 9.44 8.67
N VAL A 140 -27.02 9.65 9.88
CA VAL A 140 -27.17 8.62 10.91
C VAL A 140 -28.66 8.31 11.03
N GLY A 141 -29.04 7.10 10.68
CA GLY A 141 -30.42 6.61 10.75
C GLY A 141 -30.90 6.48 12.20
N LEU A 142 -32.20 6.30 12.39
CA LEU A 142 -32.85 6.18 13.73
C LEU A 142 -32.29 5.02 14.57
N PHE A 143 -31.74 3.99 13.93
CA PHE A 143 -31.17 2.80 14.57
C PHE A 143 -29.63 2.84 14.62
N GLY A 144 -29.00 4.00 14.38
CA GLY A 144 -27.57 4.19 14.50
C GLY A 144 -26.74 3.77 13.28
N GLY A 145 -27.35 3.21 12.22
CA GLY A 145 -26.66 2.96 10.97
C GLY A 145 -26.30 4.26 10.26
N VAL A 146 -25.12 4.31 9.69
CA VAL A 146 -24.55 5.48 9.02
C VAL A 146 -24.40 5.19 7.53
N ASN A 147 -24.77 6.16 6.70
CA ASN A 147 -24.41 6.20 5.29
C ASN A 147 -23.67 7.52 5.04
N PHE A 148 -22.64 7.47 4.23
CA PHE A 148 -21.91 8.66 3.82
C PHE A 148 -21.42 8.54 2.38
N GLU A 149 -21.24 9.71 1.76
CA GLU A 149 -20.69 9.85 0.41
C GLU A 149 -19.64 10.95 0.43
N ASP A 150 -18.57 10.79 -0.32
CA ASP A 150 -17.52 11.78 -0.50
C ASP A 150 -17.25 12.01 -1.98
N ILE A 151 -17.05 13.28 -2.33
CA ILE A 151 -16.92 13.72 -3.72
C ILE A 151 -15.77 14.72 -3.83
N MET A 152 -14.91 14.51 -4.83
CA MET A 152 -13.98 15.49 -5.35
C MET A 152 -14.32 15.72 -6.82
N PRO A 153 -14.51 16.99 -7.26
CA PRO A 153 -14.86 17.26 -8.64
C PRO A 153 -13.72 16.96 -9.60
N LYS A 154 -14.06 16.90 -10.87
CA LYS A 154 -13.07 16.94 -11.93
C LYS A 154 -12.30 18.26 -11.88
N PHE A 155 -10.97 18.18 -12.00
CA PHE A 155 -10.13 19.37 -12.08
C PHE A 155 -8.95 19.21 -13.05
N THR A 156 -8.37 20.33 -13.42
CA THR A 156 -7.09 20.40 -14.14
C THR A 156 -6.13 21.28 -13.34
N VAL A 157 -4.87 20.86 -13.23
CA VAL A 157 -3.84 21.68 -12.58
C VAL A 157 -3.48 22.86 -13.46
N ILE A 158 -3.39 24.04 -12.87
CA ILE A 158 -2.97 25.28 -13.54
C ILE A 158 -1.44 25.37 -13.46
N PRO A 159 -0.70 25.33 -14.59
CA PRO A 159 0.74 25.50 -14.57
C PRO A 159 1.11 26.91 -14.04
N GLN A 160 1.98 26.97 -13.03
CA GLN A 160 2.38 28.26 -12.41
C GLN A 160 3.36 29.05 -13.27
N ASP A 161 4.16 28.35 -14.10
CA ASP A 161 5.24 28.94 -14.90
C ASP A 161 4.87 29.09 -16.38
N GLY A 162 3.59 28.90 -16.75
CA GLY A 162 3.13 28.94 -18.13
C GLY A 162 3.68 27.81 -19.01
N GLY A 163 4.14 26.72 -18.39
CA GLY A 163 4.60 25.52 -19.09
C GLY A 163 3.46 24.73 -19.73
N ASP A 164 3.81 23.81 -20.62
CA ASP A 164 2.86 22.91 -21.31
C ASP A 164 2.45 21.71 -20.44
N GLU A 165 2.71 21.74 -19.15
CA GLU A 165 2.32 20.68 -18.21
C GLU A 165 0.82 20.67 -18.00
N ALA A 166 0.19 19.53 -18.22
CA ALA A 166 -1.24 19.35 -18.01
C ALA A 166 -1.49 18.13 -17.13
N ILE A 167 -2.13 18.33 -15.98
CA ILE A 167 -2.62 17.25 -15.12
C ILE A 167 -4.13 17.35 -15.09
N THR A 168 -4.81 16.29 -15.51
CA THR A 168 -6.28 16.21 -15.43
C THR A 168 -6.68 15.06 -14.52
N PHE A 169 -7.63 15.33 -13.65
CA PHE A 169 -8.24 14.38 -12.73
C PHE A 169 -9.74 14.34 -12.99
N SER A 170 -10.30 13.16 -13.22
CA SER A 170 -11.70 13.01 -13.63
C SER A 170 -12.72 13.20 -12.49
N GLY A 171 -12.25 13.28 -11.27
CA GLY A 171 -13.05 13.33 -10.04
C GLY A 171 -12.96 12.04 -9.24
N TRP A 172 -13.33 12.13 -7.97
CA TRP A 172 -13.47 11.01 -7.04
C TRP A 172 -14.91 10.91 -6.58
N ASN A 173 -15.42 9.68 -6.51
CA ASN A 173 -16.72 9.38 -5.91
C ASN A 173 -16.53 8.22 -4.95
N GLY A 174 -16.81 8.46 -3.68
CA GLY A 174 -16.77 7.47 -2.63
C GLY A 174 -18.12 7.34 -1.93
N LYS A 175 -18.39 6.18 -1.38
CA LYS A 175 -19.56 5.91 -0.55
C LYS A 175 -19.24 4.85 0.49
N GLY A 176 -19.84 4.99 1.64
CA GLY A 176 -19.65 4.02 2.71
C GLY A 176 -20.86 3.87 3.60
N THR A 177 -20.85 2.79 4.34
CA THR A 177 -21.84 2.51 5.39
C THR A 177 -21.11 2.07 6.65
N ALA A 178 -21.70 2.37 7.81
CA ALA A 178 -21.20 1.84 9.07
C ALA A 178 -22.35 1.53 10.03
N SER A 179 -22.15 0.53 10.86
CA SER A 179 -23.06 0.10 11.91
C SER A 179 -22.25 -0.27 13.17
N SER A 180 -22.88 -0.83 14.19
CA SER A 180 -22.16 -1.40 15.35
C SER A 180 -21.41 -2.69 15.00
N GLU A 181 -21.74 -3.34 13.89
CA GLU A 181 -21.26 -4.68 13.53
C GLU A 181 -20.36 -4.69 12.29
N SER A 182 -20.33 -3.64 11.51
CA SER A 182 -19.51 -3.57 10.30
C SER A 182 -19.40 -2.16 9.75
N ALA A 183 -18.37 -1.93 8.94
CA ALA A 183 -18.27 -0.78 8.05
C ALA A 183 -17.83 -1.23 6.66
N THR A 184 -18.30 -0.51 5.63
CA THR A 184 -17.89 -0.70 4.24
C THR A 184 -17.59 0.64 3.58
N TYR A 185 -16.68 0.62 2.62
CA TYR A 185 -16.35 1.77 1.80
C TYR A 185 -16.03 1.32 0.38
N SER A 186 -16.45 2.12 -0.62
CA SER A 186 -16.07 1.94 -2.02
C SER A 186 -15.89 3.32 -2.65
N GLY A 187 -14.75 3.55 -3.31
CA GLY A 187 -14.47 4.78 -4.01
C GLY A 187 -13.79 4.54 -5.35
N ALA A 188 -13.96 5.44 -6.30
CA ALA A 188 -13.44 5.29 -7.65
C ALA A 188 -12.98 6.61 -8.28
N ILE A 189 -11.97 6.49 -9.15
CA ILE A 189 -11.49 7.50 -10.09
C ILE A 189 -11.55 6.88 -11.49
N ASP A 190 -12.17 7.56 -12.44
CA ASP A 190 -12.24 7.02 -13.81
C ASP A 190 -10.94 7.23 -14.59
N LEU A 191 -10.33 8.43 -14.47
CA LEU A 191 -9.17 8.80 -15.28
C LEU A 191 -8.27 9.82 -14.57
N VAL A 192 -6.97 9.58 -14.62
CA VAL A 192 -5.93 10.57 -14.33
C VAL A 192 -4.98 10.65 -15.51
N THR A 193 -4.73 11.86 -16.04
CA THR A 193 -3.72 12.09 -17.07
C THR A 193 -2.70 13.10 -16.60
N VAL A 194 -1.44 12.84 -16.91
CA VAL A 194 -0.31 13.75 -16.69
C VAL A 194 0.46 13.86 -17.98
N SER A 195 0.61 15.06 -18.51
CA SER A 195 1.44 15.35 -19.69
C SER A 195 2.47 16.40 -19.29
N ALA A 196 3.75 16.09 -19.40
CA ALA A 196 4.85 16.98 -19.07
C ALA A 196 6.09 16.59 -19.89
N GLU A 197 6.78 17.57 -20.44
CA GLU A 197 8.08 17.40 -21.15
C GLU A 197 8.07 16.30 -22.24
N GLY A 198 6.95 16.11 -22.93
CA GLY A 198 6.77 15.07 -23.94
C GLY A 198 6.54 13.67 -23.40
N VAL A 199 6.32 13.50 -22.12
CA VAL A 199 5.88 12.25 -21.49
C VAL A 199 4.39 12.35 -21.19
N THR A 200 3.63 11.32 -21.55
CA THR A 200 2.22 11.19 -21.15
C THR A 200 2.06 9.98 -20.24
N PHE A 201 1.47 10.22 -19.07
CA PHE A 201 1.02 9.18 -18.14
C PHE A 201 -0.50 9.19 -18.12
N GLU A 202 -1.11 8.03 -18.25
CA GLU A 202 -2.55 7.83 -18.16
C GLU A 202 -2.86 6.66 -17.24
N MET A 203 -3.70 6.87 -16.23
CA MET A 203 -4.23 5.85 -15.35
C MET A 203 -5.76 5.82 -15.48
N GLN A 204 -6.30 4.65 -15.80
CA GLN A 204 -7.73 4.46 -15.99
C GLN A 204 -8.31 3.56 -14.89
N SER A 205 -9.48 3.97 -14.41
CA SER A 205 -10.35 3.18 -13.53
C SER A 205 -9.63 2.63 -12.29
N MET A 206 -9.29 3.53 -11.36
CA MET A 206 -8.84 3.15 -10.03
C MET A 206 -10.05 2.93 -9.11
N ILE A 207 -10.07 1.80 -8.42
CA ILE A 207 -11.09 1.42 -7.45
C ILE A 207 -10.42 1.13 -6.11
N LEU A 208 -11.02 1.62 -5.03
CA LEU A 208 -10.66 1.29 -3.66
C LEU A 208 -11.91 0.77 -2.96
N GLU A 209 -11.87 -0.46 -2.47
CA GLU A 209 -12.93 -1.04 -1.65
C GLU A 209 -12.39 -1.49 -0.31
N GLY A 210 -13.23 -1.42 0.73
CA GLY A 210 -12.85 -1.86 2.06
C GLY A 210 -14.06 -2.26 2.90
N SER A 211 -13.83 -3.24 3.77
CA SER A 211 -14.79 -3.65 4.78
C SER A 211 -14.10 -4.00 6.09
N VAL A 212 -14.76 -3.71 7.18
CA VAL A 212 -14.35 -4.10 8.54
C VAL A 212 -15.54 -4.79 9.19
N GLU A 213 -15.31 -5.95 9.79
CA GLU A 213 -16.31 -6.68 10.57
C GLU A 213 -16.10 -6.43 12.06
N GLY A 214 -17.20 -6.32 12.81
CA GLY A 214 -17.20 -6.02 14.23
C GLY A 214 -17.05 -4.53 14.51
N ASP A 215 -16.30 -4.19 15.55
CA ASP A 215 -16.04 -2.79 15.93
C ASP A 215 -15.07 -2.13 14.95
N TRP A 216 -15.61 -1.45 13.95
CA TRP A 216 -14.84 -0.72 12.93
C TRP A 216 -13.94 0.40 13.49
N THR A 217 -14.06 0.73 14.77
CA THR A 217 -13.14 1.66 15.45
C THR A 217 -11.91 0.96 16.04
N ALA A 218 -11.85 -0.38 15.99
CA ALA A 218 -10.70 -1.15 16.46
C ALA A 218 -9.38 -0.75 15.80
N PRO A 219 -9.30 -0.53 14.47
CA PRO A 219 -8.08 -0.05 13.82
C PRO A 219 -7.53 1.25 14.42
N MET A 220 -8.42 2.18 14.79
CA MET A 220 -8.03 3.47 15.36
C MET A 220 -7.40 3.36 16.76
N ARG A 221 -7.63 2.25 17.45
CA ARG A 221 -7.05 1.95 18.76
C ARG A 221 -5.82 1.06 18.68
N GLY A 222 -5.44 0.62 17.46
CA GLY A 222 -4.42 -0.39 17.26
C GLY A 222 -4.84 -1.79 17.72
N ASP A 223 -6.16 -2.06 17.79
CA ASP A 223 -6.69 -3.38 18.07
C ASP A 223 -6.76 -4.22 16.79
N PHE A 224 -6.68 -5.54 16.91
CA PHE A 224 -6.89 -6.44 15.79
C PHE A 224 -8.36 -6.52 15.37
N TYR A 225 -8.60 -6.66 14.08
CA TYR A 225 -9.92 -6.66 13.46
C TYR A 225 -9.95 -7.52 12.22
N ASN A 226 -11.14 -8.00 11.85
CA ASN A 226 -11.35 -8.64 10.56
C ASN A 226 -11.60 -7.56 9.52
N SER A 227 -10.86 -7.61 8.42
CA SER A 227 -11.06 -6.70 7.30
C SER A 227 -10.80 -7.37 5.97
N ALA A 228 -11.37 -6.79 4.94
CA ALA A 228 -10.99 -7.04 3.56
C ALA A 228 -10.90 -5.70 2.83
N SER A 229 -9.85 -5.52 2.04
CA SER A 229 -9.70 -4.36 1.17
C SER A 229 -9.17 -4.79 -0.18
N GLN A 230 -9.60 -4.08 -1.22
CA GLN A 230 -9.14 -4.24 -2.59
C GLN A 230 -8.74 -2.88 -3.15
N PHE A 231 -7.59 -2.83 -3.78
CA PHE A 231 -7.15 -1.75 -4.63
C PHE A 231 -6.99 -2.28 -6.04
N ALA A 232 -7.65 -1.67 -7.02
CA ALA A 232 -7.59 -2.10 -8.40
C ALA A 232 -7.36 -0.92 -9.34
N ILE A 233 -6.55 -1.13 -10.38
CA ILE A 233 -6.35 -0.20 -11.49
C ILE A 233 -6.53 -0.98 -12.79
N ALA A 234 -7.42 -0.51 -13.67
CA ALA A 234 -7.67 -1.20 -14.94
C ALA A 234 -6.48 -1.07 -15.90
N SER A 235 -5.89 0.12 -16.04
CA SER A 235 -4.68 0.30 -16.82
C SER A 235 -3.84 1.50 -16.40
N ILE A 236 -2.53 1.37 -16.60
CA ILE A 236 -1.56 2.47 -16.55
C ILE A 236 -0.80 2.45 -17.87
N ASN A 237 -0.80 3.58 -18.59
CA ASN A 237 -0.04 3.77 -19.82
C ASN A 237 0.96 4.90 -19.59
N VAL A 238 2.21 4.68 -20.00
CA VAL A 238 3.27 5.69 -20.05
C VAL A 238 3.79 5.75 -21.48
N ASP A 239 3.69 6.91 -22.10
CA ASP A 239 4.18 7.13 -23.46
C ASP A 239 5.27 8.20 -23.44
N MET A 240 6.41 7.88 -24.04
CA MET A 240 7.60 8.72 -24.15
C MET A 240 8.02 8.86 -25.62
N PRO A 241 7.27 9.64 -26.43
CA PRO A 241 7.48 9.72 -27.88
C PRO A 241 8.90 10.15 -28.28
N MET A 242 9.56 10.99 -27.46
CA MET A 242 10.93 11.44 -27.72
C MET A 242 11.96 10.31 -27.67
N LEU A 243 11.66 9.24 -26.95
CA LEU A 243 12.51 8.05 -26.81
C LEU A 243 12.00 6.88 -27.65
N ASP A 244 10.93 7.09 -28.44
CA ASP A 244 10.21 6.04 -29.18
C ASP A 244 9.90 4.82 -28.31
N THR A 245 9.43 5.09 -27.09
CA THR A 245 9.18 4.04 -26.10
C THR A 245 7.88 4.26 -25.35
N SER A 246 7.24 3.14 -24.98
CA SER A 246 6.04 3.14 -24.16
C SER A 246 6.04 1.98 -23.19
N ALA A 247 5.31 2.13 -22.08
CA ALA A 247 5.07 1.06 -21.12
C ALA A 247 3.57 1.00 -20.78
N LYS A 248 3.05 -0.21 -20.63
CA LYS A 248 1.65 -0.46 -20.31
C LYS A 248 1.55 -1.50 -19.22
N LEU A 249 0.68 -1.25 -18.22
CA LEU A 249 0.25 -2.19 -17.21
C LEU A 249 -1.27 -2.31 -17.29
N GLU A 250 -1.79 -3.52 -17.23
CA GLU A 250 -3.24 -3.79 -17.23
C GLU A 250 -3.61 -4.68 -16.05
N GLU A 251 -4.78 -4.42 -15.48
CA GLU A 251 -5.42 -5.23 -14.44
C GLU A 251 -4.54 -5.43 -13.20
N LEU A 252 -4.04 -4.32 -12.60
CA LEU A 252 -3.42 -4.40 -11.27
C LEU A 252 -4.52 -4.57 -10.21
N ILE A 253 -4.40 -5.63 -9.41
CA ILE A 253 -5.27 -5.89 -8.27
C ILE A 253 -4.40 -6.20 -7.06
N ILE A 254 -4.71 -5.55 -5.94
CA ILE A 254 -4.11 -5.83 -4.64
C ILE A 254 -5.24 -6.07 -3.65
N ASP A 255 -5.35 -7.31 -3.16
CA ASP A 255 -6.29 -7.67 -2.09
C ASP A 255 -5.53 -7.84 -0.78
N VAL A 256 -6.06 -7.26 0.29
CA VAL A 256 -5.54 -7.45 1.65
C VAL A 256 -6.68 -7.91 2.54
N LYS A 257 -6.46 -8.99 3.29
CA LYS A 257 -7.39 -9.50 4.29
C LYS A 257 -6.68 -9.64 5.62
N THR A 258 -7.35 -9.24 6.68
CA THR A 258 -6.90 -9.51 8.05
C THR A 258 -7.97 -10.32 8.77
N GLN A 259 -7.54 -11.26 9.57
CA GLN A 259 -8.42 -12.10 10.38
C GLN A 259 -7.84 -12.25 11.77
N LYS A 260 -8.64 -11.93 12.79
CA LYS A 260 -8.27 -12.26 14.17
C LYS A 260 -8.27 -13.76 14.36
N SER A 261 -7.24 -14.27 15.01
CA SER A 261 -7.20 -15.66 15.45
C SER A 261 -8.15 -15.88 16.64
N GLU A 262 -8.34 -17.14 17.05
CA GLU A 262 -9.06 -17.47 18.27
C GLU A 262 -8.41 -16.84 19.52
N ASP A 263 -7.08 -16.70 19.50
CA ASP A 263 -6.35 -15.88 20.47
C ASP A 263 -6.43 -14.40 20.06
N ASP A 264 -7.07 -13.58 20.86
CA ASP A 264 -7.24 -12.14 20.63
C ASP A 264 -5.91 -11.36 20.50
N ASN A 265 -4.78 -11.96 20.84
CA ASN A 265 -3.45 -11.38 20.70
C ASN A 265 -2.78 -11.71 19.36
N LEU A 266 -3.38 -12.57 18.55
CA LEU A 266 -2.84 -12.99 17.26
C LEU A 266 -3.77 -12.58 16.12
N MET A 267 -3.16 -12.33 14.96
CA MET A 267 -3.84 -12.01 13.71
C MET A 267 -3.14 -12.68 12.54
N ASP A 268 -3.93 -13.10 11.57
CA ASP A 268 -3.46 -13.57 10.28
C ASP A 268 -3.73 -12.50 9.21
N MET A 269 -2.83 -12.37 8.25
CA MET A 269 -2.95 -11.45 7.13
C MET A 269 -2.67 -12.17 5.82
N ALA A 270 -3.52 -11.96 4.83
CA ALA A 270 -3.31 -12.42 3.46
C ALA A 270 -3.22 -11.22 2.52
N ILE A 271 -2.22 -11.23 1.63
CA ILE A 271 -2.01 -10.21 0.62
C ILE A 271 -1.89 -10.92 -0.73
N ASN A 272 -2.74 -10.55 -1.69
CA ASN A 272 -2.70 -11.04 -3.05
C ASN A 272 -2.36 -9.89 -3.98
N TYR A 273 -1.35 -10.08 -4.80
CA TYR A 273 -1.00 -9.21 -5.91
C TYR A 273 -1.31 -9.94 -7.21
N ALA A 274 -2.05 -9.29 -8.12
CA ALA A 274 -2.29 -9.81 -9.45
C ALA A 274 -2.08 -8.69 -10.48
N ILE A 275 -1.45 -9.03 -11.61
CA ILE A 275 -1.27 -8.15 -12.75
C ILE A 275 -1.62 -8.96 -14.00
N GLY A 276 -2.62 -8.50 -14.75
CA GLY A 276 -3.06 -9.15 -15.99
C GLY A 276 -1.97 -9.09 -17.07
N SER A 277 -1.43 -7.91 -17.33
CA SER A 277 -0.27 -7.77 -18.24
C SER A 277 0.63 -6.57 -17.90
N ILE A 278 1.91 -6.74 -18.19
CA ILE A 278 2.92 -5.68 -18.24
C ILE A 278 3.62 -5.74 -19.59
N GLN A 279 3.76 -4.60 -20.24
CA GLN A 279 4.53 -4.43 -21.46
C GLN A 279 5.44 -3.21 -21.31
N ALA A 280 6.72 -3.39 -21.50
CA ALA A 280 7.74 -2.36 -21.52
C ALA A 280 8.82 -2.74 -22.54
N PRO A 281 9.69 -1.84 -23.01
CA PRO A 281 10.63 -2.11 -24.10
C PRO A 281 11.49 -3.37 -23.96
N GLN A 282 11.85 -3.71 -22.71
CA GLN A 282 12.72 -4.87 -22.43
C GLN A 282 12.06 -5.92 -21.55
N PHE A 283 10.77 -5.74 -21.24
CA PHE A 283 10.05 -6.61 -20.30
C PHE A 283 8.61 -6.82 -20.75
N SER A 284 8.18 -8.07 -20.81
CA SER A 284 6.78 -8.42 -20.95
C SER A 284 6.40 -9.49 -19.93
N GLY A 285 5.28 -9.28 -19.26
CA GLY A 285 4.74 -10.22 -18.28
C GLY A 285 3.23 -10.35 -18.43
N ARG A 286 2.69 -11.54 -18.13
CA ARG A 286 1.25 -11.81 -18.15
C ARG A 286 0.86 -12.75 -17.03
N ASP A 287 -0.38 -12.58 -16.54
CA ASP A 287 -0.99 -13.44 -15.52
C ASP A 287 -0.08 -13.56 -14.27
N LEU A 288 0.54 -12.44 -13.88
CA LEU A 288 1.46 -12.43 -12.74
C LEU A 288 0.65 -12.43 -11.44
N VAL A 289 0.88 -13.42 -10.60
CA VAL A 289 0.18 -13.58 -9.31
C VAL A 289 1.19 -13.86 -8.22
N VAL A 290 1.06 -13.17 -7.08
CA VAL A 290 1.75 -13.50 -5.83
C VAL A 290 0.73 -13.45 -4.69
N LYS A 291 0.53 -14.59 -4.01
CA LYS A 291 -0.31 -14.70 -2.82
C LYS A 291 0.56 -14.97 -1.60
N THR A 292 0.49 -14.08 -0.65
CA THR A 292 1.28 -14.16 0.59
C THR A 292 0.35 -14.23 1.80
N GLU A 293 0.66 -15.11 2.73
CA GLU A 293 0.01 -15.20 4.03
C GLU A 293 1.05 -14.99 5.13
N VAL A 294 0.72 -14.18 6.10
CA VAL A 294 1.50 -13.95 7.31
C VAL A 294 0.61 -14.35 8.48
N ASN A 295 0.95 -15.44 9.15
CA ASN A 295 0.15 -16.00 10.22
C ASN A 295 0.82 -15.77 11.57
N ASN A 296 0.00 -15.72 12.62
CA ASN A 296 0.45 -15.55 14.00
C ASN A 296 1.20 -14.21 14.24
N LEU A 297 0.73 -13.12 13.65
CA LEU A 297 1.22 -11.79 14.01
C LEU A 297 0.82 -11.45 15.43
N GLU A 298 1.81 -11.17 16.29
CA GLU A 298 1.57 -10.78 17.69
C GLU A 298 1.19 -9.29 17.77
N LYS A 299 0.18 -8.98 18.58
CA LYS A 299 -0.42 -7.65 18.67
C LYS A 299 0.56 -6.56 19.08
N GLY A 300 1.41 -6.82 20.05
CA GLY A 300 2.38 -5.86 20.55
C GLY A 300 3.48 -5.58 19.53
N PHE A 301 3.90 -6.60 18.80
CA PHE A 301 4.87 -6.47 17.70
C PHE A 301 4.27 -5.67 16.54
N PHE A 302 3.07 -6.01 16.09
CA PHE A 302 2.41 -5.32 14.99
C PHE A 302 2.15 -3.84 15.31
N LYS A 303 1.70 -3.55 16.54
CA LYS A 303 1.49 -2.17 16.99
C LYS A 303 2.81 -1.38 17.02
N ALA A 304 3.88 -1.96 17.53
CA ALA A 304 5.19 -1.32 17.54
C ALA A 304 5.73 -1.08 16.12
N TYR A 305 5.48 -2.00 15.19
CA TYR A 305 5.80 -1.82 13.77
C TYR A 305 5.02 -0.64 13.15
N GLN A 306 3.72 -0.54 13.42
CA GLN A 306 2.92 0.58 12.94
C GLN A 306 3.43 1.91 13.51
N GLU A 307 3.76 1.97 14.80
CA GLU A 307 4.31 3.16 15.45
C GLU A 307 5.68 3.55 14.89
N ALA A 308 6.53 2.57 14.56
CA ALA A 308 7.83 2.80 13.94
C ALA A 308 7.69 3.32 12.51
N SER A 309 6.82 2.70 11.71
CA SER A 309 6.54 3.10 10.32
C SER A 309 5.91 4.48 10.24
N ALA A 310 5.20 4.90 11.29
CA ALA A 310 4.60 6.21 11.40
C ALA A 310 5.61 7.35 11.63
N LYS A 311 6.88 7.03 11.90
CA LYS A 311 7.94 8.02 12.20
C LYS A 311 9.17 7.78 11.31
N PRO A 312 9.13 8.13 10.02
CA PRO A 312 10.21 7.84 9.07
C PRO A 312 11.59 8.31 9.54
N ALA A 313 11.70 9.50 10.14
CA ALA A 313 12.93 10.05 10.67
C ALA A 313 13.57 9.26 11.81
N GLN A 314 12.77 8.54 12.57
CA GLN A 314 13.21 7.76 13.71
C GLN A 314 13.04 6.26 13.45
N MET A 315 12.76 5.88 12.21
CA MET A 315 12.39 4.51 11.83
C MET A 315 13.47 3.50 12.25
N GLU A 316 14.74 3.80 11.98
CA GLU A 316 15.85 2.92 12.33
C GLU A 316 15.93 2.68 13.86
N GLN A 317 15.87 3.75 14.66
CA GLN A 317 15.86 3.62 16.11
C GLN A 317 14.61 2.92 16.63
N SER A 318 13.44 3.25 16.08
CA SER A 318 12.17 2.66 16.49
C SER A 318 12.10 1.17 16.14
N ILE A 319 12.67 0.76 15.00
CA ILE A 319 12.80 -0.67 14.64
C ILE A 319 13.76 -1.38 15.60
N ALA A 320 14.89 -0.75 15.95
CA ALA A 320 15.82 -1.34 16.91
C ALA A 320 15.15 -1.56 18.29
N ASP A 321 14.44 -0.56 18.79
CA ASP A 321 13.68 -0.67 20.05
C ASP A 321 12.57 -1.72 19.98
N MET A 322 11.90 -1.84 18.83
CA MET A 322 10.88 -2.88 18.58
C MET A 322 11.52 -4.28 18.61
N ILE A 323 12.64 -4.47 17.94
CA ILE A 323 13.37 -5.74 17.93
C ILE A 323 13.78 -6.11 19.35
N GLU A 324 14.36 -5.19 20.11
CA GLU A 324 14.77 -5.46 21.49
C GLU A 324 13.60 -5.85 22.40
N THR A 325 12.44 -5.22 22.26
CA THR A 325 11.34 -5.36 23.23
C THR A 325 10.20 -6.26 22.78
N LYS A 326 10.00 -6.47 21.46
CA LYS A 326 8.83 -7.15 20.88
C LYS A 326 9.15 -8.36 20.03
N LEU A 327 10.42 -8.57 19.65
CA LEU A 327 10.80 -9.72 18.82
C LEU A 327 10.52 -11.05 19.51
N LEU A 328 10.89 -11.19 20.79
CA LEU A 328 10.70 -12.45 21.51
C LEU A 328 9.23 -12.88 21.60
N PRO A 329 8.27 -12.03 22.01
CA PRO A 329 6.83 -12.38 21.96
C PRO A 329 6.36 -12.79 20.56
N GLN A 330 6.81 -12.10 19.51
CA GLN A 330 6.47 -12.47 18.12
C GLN A 330 7.01 -13.85 17.76
N LEU A 331 8.25 -14.17 18.12
CA LEU A 331 8.86 -15.48 17.84
C LEU A 331 8.22 -16.61 18.67
N GLN A 332 7.77 -16.31 19.89
CA GLN A 332 7.02 -17.25 20.73
C GLN A 332 5.64 -17.59 20.15
N ALA A 333 5.06 -16.66 19.39
CA ALA A 333 3.82 -16.91 18.65
C ALA A 333 4.02 -17.84 17.44
N SER A 334 5.25 -18.24 17.13
CA SER A 334 5.59 -19.09 15.97
C SER A 334 5.09 -18.50 14.65
N PRO A 335 5.60 -17.33 14.25
CA PRO A 335 5.17 -16.67 13.03
C PRO A 335 5.44 -17.52 11.79
N GLU A 336 4.52 -17.44 10.83
CA GLU A 336 4.65 -18.11 9.53
C GLU A 336 4.51 -17.07 8.42
N ILE A 337 5.36 -17.16 7.40
CA ILE A 337 5.27 -16.39 6.16
C ILE A 337 5.19 -17.38 5.01
N ASN A 338 4.08 -17.41 4.31
CA ASN A 338 3.82 -18.35 3.25
C ASN A 338 3.56 -17.59 1.95
N ILE A 339 4.33 -17.85 0.91
CA ILE A 339 3.97 -17.55 -0.46
C ILE A 339 3.23 -18.77 -0.96
N THR A 340 1.89 -18.73 -0.91
CA THR A 340 1.04 -19.88 -1.26
C THR A 340 0.93 -20.09 -2.76
N GLU A 341 1.14 -19.02 -3.53
CA GLU A 341 1.20 -19.02 -4.98
C GLU A 341 2.12 -17.89 -5.46
N MET A 342 3.03 -18.23 -6.33
CA MET A 342 3.79 -17.29 -7.15
C MET A 342 3.79 -17.86 -8.56
N SER A 343 3.14 -17.19 -9.51
CA SER A 343 3.01 -17.73 -10.86
C SER A 343 2.91 -16.63 -11.90
N GLY A 344 3.19 -16.97 -13.14
CA GLY A 344 3.01 -16.08 -14.28
C GLY A 344 3.82 -16.48 -15.50
N LYS A 345 3.76 -15.61 -16.50
CA LYS A 345 4.55 -15.71 -17.71
C LYS A 345 5.37 -14.44 -17.91
N VAL A 346 6.67 -14.57 -18.08
CA VAL A 346 7.59 -13.46 -18.39
C VAL A 346 8.31 -13.77 -19.68
N ALA A 347 8.33 -12.79 -20.60
CA ALA A 347 8.73 -13.02 -21.98
C ALA A 347 7.95 -14.23 -22.55
N ASP A 348 8.62 -15.30 -22.93
CA ASP A 348 7.99 -16.53 -23.42
C ASP A 348 7.99 -17.68 -22.42
N GLY A 349 8.54 -17.45 -21.22
CA GLY A 349 8.70 -18.47 -20.20
C GLY A 349 7.65 -18.39 -19.08
N ASN A 350 7.23 -19.56 -18.60
CA ASN A 350 6.34 -19.68 -17.44
C ASN A 350 7.14 -19.98 -16.18
N PHE A 351 6.62 -19.52 -15.06
CA PHE A 351 7.12 -19.88 -13.73
C PHE A 351 5.96 -20.15 -12.78
N SER A 352 6.22 -20.99 -11.81
CA SER A 352 5.35 -21.19 -10.67
C SER A 352 6.18 -21.57 -9.44
N GLY A 353 5.70 -21.20 -8.26
CA GLY A 353 6.39 -21.51 -7.03
C GLY A 353 5.56 -21.28 -5.79
N LYS A 354 6.05 -21.80 -4.69
CA LYS A 354 5.53 -21.57 -3.35
C LYS A 354 6.66 -21.65 -2.34
N VAL A 355 6.52 -20.94 -1.26
CA VAL A 355 7.46 -20.94 -0.12
C VAL A 355 6.65 -20.94 1.15
N MET A 356 6.96 -21.82 2.06
CA MET A 356 6.51 -21.81 3.44
C MET A 356 7.72 -21.58 4.33
N ALA A 357 7.69 -20.58 5.17
CA ALA A 357 8.74 -20.29 6.13
C ALA A 357 8.13 -20.01 7.50
N LYS A 358 8.61 -20.70 8.52
CA LYS A 358 8.23 -20.45 9.91
C LYS A 358 9.41 -20.58 10.85
N VAL A 359 9.25 -20.02 12.01
CA VAL A 359 10.20 -20.16 13.11
C VAL A 359 9.63 -21.15 14.12
N SER A 360 10.40 -22.19 14.45
CA SER A 360 10.05 -23.10 15.56
C SER A 360 10.03 -22.31 16.87
N ALA A 361 9.24 -22.77 17.83
CA ALA A 361 9.09 -22.10 19.13
C ALA A 361 10.45 -21.75 19.76
N ILE A 362 10.57 -20.49 20.16
CA ILE A 362 11.76 -19.91 20.78
C ILE A 362 11.41 -19.49 22.21
N ASP A 363 12.15 -20.02 23.19
CA ASP A 363 11.96 -19.67 24.61
C ASP A 363 12.75 -18.41 24.99
N SER A 364 13.88 -18.16 24.36
CA SER A 364 14.78 -17.01 24.60
C SER A 364 15.52 -16.62 23.34
N LEU A 365 15.84 -15.34 23.19
CA LEU A 365 16.73 -14.86 22.14
C LEU A 365 18.18 -15.31 22.39
N PRO A 366 19.00 -15.47 21.34
CA PRO A 366 20.43 -15.73 21.46
C PRO A 366 21.17 -14.53 22.05
N GLU A 367 22.40 -14.71 22.51
CA GLU A 367 23.26 -13.61 23.01
C GLU A 367 23.55 -12.57 21.90
N SER A 368 23.64 -13.03 20.65
CA SER A 368 23.74 -12.17 19.45
C SER A 368 22.65 -12.55 18.46
N LEU A 369 21.88 -11.56 18.01
CA LEU A 369 20.90 -11.73 16.95
C LEU A 369 21.57 -12.02 15.57
N GLU A 370 22.87 -11.81 15.46
CA GLU A 370 23.66 -12.13 14.27
C GLU A 370 24.17 -13.58 14.25
N ASP A 371 23.82 -14.39 15.23
CA ASP A 371 24.24 -15.82 15.26
C ASP A 371 23.46 -16.64 14.22
N PRO A 372 24.04 -16.99 13.07
CA PRO A 372 23.34 -17.71 12.03
C PRO A 372 23.01 -19.15 12.44
N ALA A 373 23.81 -19.78 13.29
CA ALA A 373 23.59 -21.15 13.73
C ALA A 373 22.32 -21.26 14.59
N PHE A 374 22.06 -20.25 15.42
CA PHE A 374 20.82 -20.19 16.18
C PHE A 374 19.60 -20.15 15.24
N TRP A 375 19.58 -19.22 14.29
CA TRP A 375 18.44 -19.04 13.39
C TRP A 375 18.19 -20.25 12.50
N VAL A 376 19.26 -20.83 11.95
CA VAL A 376 19.15 -22.05 11.13
C VAL A 376 18.59 -23.22 11.92
N SER A 377 18.94 -23.35 13.21
CA SER A 377 18.39 -24.39 14.06
C SER A 377 16.89 -24.26 14.35
N LYS A 378 16.34 -23.04 14.17
CA LYS A 378 14.95 -22.68 14.45
C LYS A 378 14.08 -22.48 13.21
N ALA A 379 14.72 -22.26 12.06
CA ALA A 379 13.98 -22.05 10.81
C ALA A 379 13.46 -23.39 10.26
N VAL A 380 12.20 -23.35 9.82
CA VAL A 380 11.59 -24.41 9.03
C VAL A 380 11.16 -23.78 7.70
N ILE A 381 11.73 -24.26 6.61
CA ILE A 381 11.45 -23.74 5.27
C ILE A 381 11.11 -24.92 4.36
N ASP A 382 10.07 -24.77 3.57
CA ASP A 382 9.70 -25.65 2.47
C ASP A 382 9.41 -24.79 1.25
N SER A 383 10.13 -25.00 0.16
CA SER A 383 9.92 -24.26 -1.07
C SER A 383 10.02 -25.14 -2.30
N ASN A 384 9.21 -24.79 -3.29
CA ASN A 384 9.24 -25.41 -4.61
C ASN A 384 9.15 -24.28 -5.66
N LEU A 385 10.07 -24.31 -6.60
CA LEU A 385 10.10 -23.39 -7.75
C LEU A 385 10.15 -24.22 -9.02
N LYS A 386 9.30 -23.91 -10.00
CA LYS A 386 9.25 -24.50 -11.32
C LYS A 386 9.37 -23.42 -12.38
N LEU A 387 10.21 -23.64 -13.34
CA LEU A 387 10.49 -22.75 -14.45
C LEU A 387 10.50 -23.56 -15.74
N ASP A 388 9.91 -23.09 -16.81
CA ASP A 388 10.21 -23.67 -18.11
C ASP A 388 11.59 -23.21 -18.65
N LYS A 389 12.07 -23.85 -19.73
CA LYS A 389 13.39 -23.54 -20.29
C LYS A 389 13.50 -22.07 -20.72
N ALA A 390 12.47 -21.51 -21.28
CA ALA A 390 12.48 -20.11 -21.74
C ALA A 390 12.64 -19.15 -20.56
N MET A 391 11.97 -19.41 -19.44
CA MET A 391 12.06 -18.58 -18.24
C MET A 391 13.44 -18.62 -17.60
N ILE A 392 14.02 -19.81 -17.43
CA ILE A 392 15.35 -19.93 -16.79
C ILE A 392 16.45 -19.34 -17.67
N LEU A 393 16.35 -19.48 -18.98
CA LEU A 393 17.26 -18.82 -19.94
C LEU A 393 17.11 -17.30 -19.84
N TRP A 394 15.90 -16.76 -19.89
CA TRP A 394 15.67 -15.32 -19.80
C TRP A 394 16.23 -14.72 -18.53
N VAL A 395 15.94 -15.31 -17.34
CA VAL A 395 16.49 -14.84 -16.05
C VAL A 395 18.01 -14.89 -16.05
N GLY A 396 18.58 -16.02 -16.47
CA GLY A 396 20.02 -16.21 -16.51
C GLY A 396 20.71 -15.21 -17.43
N GLU A 397 20.18 -15.01 -18.65
CA GLU A 397 20.69 -14.02 -19.60
C GLU A 397 20.72 -12.60 -19.03
N GLN A 398 19.65 -12.18 -18.31
CA GLN A 398 19.61 -10.87 -17.67
C GLN A 398 20.70 -10.72 -16.60
N VAL A 399 20.89 -11.75 -15.77
CA VAL A 399 21.91 -11.73 -14.71
C VAL A 399 23.32 -11.67 -15.29
N VAL A 400 23.61 -12.54 -16.28
CA VAL A 400 24.92 -12.62 -16.91
C VAL A 400 25.20 -11.37 -17.75
N ALA A 401 24.22 -10.88 -18.52
CA ALA A 401 24.37 -9.66 -19.30
C ALA A 401 24.71 -8.45 -18.40
N ASN A 402 24.01 -8.29 -17.27
CA ASN A 402 24.31 -7.25 -16.30
C ASN A 402 25.75 -7.37 -15.72
N GLN A 403 26.22 -8.60 -15.47
CA GLN A 403 27.60 -8.83 -15.03
C GLN A 403 28.63 -8.47 -16.10
N ILE A 404 28.36 -8.83 -17.37
CA ILE A 404 29.23 -8.47 -18.49
C ILE A 404 29.26 -6.94 -18.66
N GLN A 405 28.12 -6.26 -18.63
CA GLN A 405 28.04 -4.80 -18.75
C GLN A 405 28.79 -4.06 -17.62
N ALA A 406 28.84 -4.65 -16.42
CA ALA A 406 29.59 -4.09 -15.28
C ALA A 406 31.11 -4.30 -15.41
N ASP A 407 31.58 -5.19 -16.30
CA ASP A 407 33.02 -5.43 -16.51
C ASP A 407 33.62 -4.33 -17.40
N PRO A 408 34.65 -3.59 -16.93
CA PRO A 408 35.33 -2.58 -17.73
C PRO A 408 35.90 -3.09 -19.06
N ASN A 409 36.19 -4.40 -19.17
CA ASN A 409 36.71 -5.02 -20.40
C ASN A 409 35.62 -5.22 -21.48
N ALA A 410 34.36 -5.13 -21.14
CA ALA A 410 33.25 -5.19 -22.07
C ALA A 410 32.92 -3.82 -22.70
N ALA A 411 33.67 -2.77 -22.37
CA ALA A 411 33.48 -1.45 -22.93
C ALA A 411 33.65 -1.48 -24.45
N GLY A 412 32.57 -1.28 -25.20
CA GLY A 412 32.54 -1.30 -26.65
C GLY A 412 31.86 -2.51 -27.28
N MET A 413 31.41 -3.46 -26.50
CA MET A 413 30.51 -4.53 -26.93
C MET A 413 29.12 -3.99 -27.22
N THR A 414 28.46 -4.52 -28.24
CA THR A 414 27.04 -4.22 -28.49
C THR A 414 26.14 -5.07 -27.60
N ASP A 415 24.91 -4.62 -27.39
CA ASP A 415 23.91 -5.38 -26.59
C ASP A 415 23.65 -6.77 -27.20
N GLU A 416 23.72 -6.91 -28.51
CA GLU A 416 23.56 -8.19 -29.22
C GLU A 416 24.73 -9.15 -28.93
N GLU A 417 25.97 -8.66 -28.91
CA GLU A 417 27.15 -9.44 -28.53
C GLU A 417 27.10 -9.88 -27.05
N ILE A 418 26.73 -8.97 -26.17
CA ILE A 418 26.55 -9.26 -24.74
C ILE A 418 25.49 -10.35 -24.52
N LYS A 419 24.35 -10.22 -25.21
CA LYS A 419 23.25 -11.18 -25.13
C LYS A 419 23.64 -12.55 -25.66
N ALA A 420 24.38 -12.61 -26.77
CA ALA A 420 24.86 -13.87 -27.33
C ALA A 420 25.81 -14.61 -26.38
N ILE A 421 26.78 -13.89 -25.78
CA ILE A 421 27.71 -14.45 -24.79
C ILE A 421 26.97 -14.90 -23.54
N ALA A 422 26.01 -14.07 -23.04
CA ALA A 422 25.21 -14.41 -21.89
C ALA A 422 24.41 -15.69 -22.11
N GLY A 423 23.78 -15.87 -23.28
CA GLY A 423 23.03 -17.08 -23.62
C GLY A 423 23.87 -18.34 -23.59
N GLU A 424 25.07 -18.32 -24.20
CA GLU A 424 25.99 -19.45 -24.18
C GLU A 424 26.47 -19.81 -22.77
N GLN A 425 26.77 -18.80 -21.94
CA GLN A 425 27.18 -19.01 -20.55
C GLN A 425 26.04 -19.61 -19.72
N VAL A 426 24.82 -19.12 -19.87
CA VAL A 426 23.65 -19.60 -19.13
C VAL A 426 23.31 -21.03 -19.49
N GLU A 427 23.35 -21.43 -20.76
CA GLU A 427 23.15 -22.83 -21.16
C GLU A 427 24.17 -23.75 -20.48
N GLY A 428 25.44 -23.38 -20.46
CA GLY A 428 26.49 -24.12 -19.76
C GLY A 428 26.27 -24.19 -18.24
N MET A 429 25.79 -23.12 -17.63
CA MET A 429 25.45 -23.09 -16.20
C MET A 429 24.27 -24.01 -15.89
N ILE A 430 23.23 -24.02 -16.70
CA ILE A 430 22.05 -24.89 -16.51
C ILE A 430 22.46 -26.36 -16.59
N GLU A 431 23.28 -26.73 -17.59
CA GLU A 431 23.80 -28.09 -17.71
C GLU A 431 24.62 -28.51 -16.47
N MET A 432 25.51 -27.61 -16.01
CA MET A 432 26.32 -27.86 -14.82
C MET A 432 25.45 -28.03 -13.58
N PHE A 433 24.49 -27.15 -13.33
CA PHE A 433 23.58 -27.23 -12.17
C PHE A 433 22.69 -28.47 -12.21
N THR A 434 22.27 -28.89 -13.42
CA THR A 434 21.50 -30.13 -13.60
C THR A 434 22.37 -31.36 -13.28
N GLN A 435 23.61 -31.38 -13.76
CA GLN A 435 24.54 -32.46 -13.45
C GLN A 435 24.91 -32.55 -11.97
N GLN A 436 24.95 -31.42 -11.28
CA GLN A 436 25.19 -31.35 -9.84
C GLN A 436 23.94 -31.68 -8.99
N GLY A 437 22.78 -31.84 -9.61
CA GLY A 437 21.51 -32.06 -8.93
C GLY A 437 20.95 -30.82 -8.22
N MET A 438 21.50 -29.63 -8.51
CA MET A 438 21.00 -28.36 -7.97
C MET A 438 19.68 -27.93 -8.62
N ILE A 439 19.46 -28.40 -9.86
CA ILE A 439 18.21 -28.26 -10.61
C ILE A 439 17.84 -29.65 -11.12
N THR A 440 16.58 -30.00 -11.09
CA THR A 440 16.06 -31.24 -11.67
C THR A 440 15.12 -30.91 -12.83
N VAL A 441 14.98 -31.84 -13.77
CA VAL A 441 14.01 -31.71 -14.87
C VAL A 441 12.90 -32.71 -14.62
N ASN A 442 11.66 -32.22 -14.52
CA ASN A 442 10.51 -33.08 -14.29
C ASN A 442 10.02 -33.79 -15.57
N ALA A 443 8.96 -34.59 -15.48
CA ALA A 443 8.42 -35.34 -16.62
C ALA A 443 7.86 -34.46 -17.73
N ASP A 444 7.46 -33.24 -17.42
CA ASP A 444 6.91 -32.25 -18.36
C ASP A 444 8.02 -31.40 -19.03
N GLY A 445 9.27 -31.62 -18.64
CA GLY A 445 10.44 -30.89 -19.16
C GLY A 445 10.67 -29.53 -18.49
N GLU A 446 10.00 -29.25 -17.39
CA GLU A 446 10.23 -28.06 -16.58
C GLU A 446 11.40 -28.26 -15.64
N TYR A 447 12.13 -27.19 -15.38
CA TYR A 447 13.19 -27.14 -14.39
C TYR A 447 12.57 -26.91 -13.00
N GLU A 448 12.91 -27.77 -12.07
CA GLU A 448 12.36 -27.75 -10.72
C GLU A 448 13.49 -27.66 -9.68
N MET A 449 13.26 -26.83 -8.66
CA MET A 449 14.14 -26.70 -7.51
C MET A 449 13.28 -26.78 -6.23
N THR A 450 13.58 -27.75 -5.38
CA THR A 450 12.97 -27.88 -4.05
C THR A 450 14.01 -27.61 -2.98
N PHE A 451 13.71 -26.71 -2.05
CA PHE A 451 14.58 -26.46 -0.92
C PHE A 451 13.80 -26.68 0.37
N THR A 452 14.37 -27.46 1.27
CA THR A 452 13.83 -27.66 2.60
C THR A 452 14.90 -27.39 3.66
N MET A 453 14.48 -26.79 4.77
CA MET A 453 15.32 -26.59 5.95
C MET A 453 14.51 -26.94 7.20
N GLN A 454 15.06 -27.82 8.02
CA GLN A 454 14.46 -28.22 9.29
C GLN A 454 15.54 -28.74 10.22
N ASP A 455 15.43 -28.44 11.52
CA ASP A 455 16.35 -28.91 12.57
C ASP A 455 17.84 -28.64 12.25
N GLY A 456 18.12 -27.49 11.64
CA GLY A 456 19.48 -27.12 11.25
C GLY A 456 20.03 -27.80 10.01
N GLN A 457 19.22 -28.60 9.31
CA GLN A 457 19.60 -29.29 8.09
C GLN A 457 18.93 -28.68 6.87
N ALA A 458 19.75 -28.31 5.90
CA ALA A 458 19.27 -27.81 4.61
C ALA A 458 19.40 -28.91 3.55
N MET A 459 18.39 -29.06 2.71
CA MET A 459 18.39 -30.01 1.59
C MET A 459 17.96 -29.25 0.31
N LEU A 460 18.65 -29.53 -0.77
CA LEU A 460 18.30 -29.05 -2.12
C LEU A 460 18.01 -30.26 -3.01
N ASN A 461 16.80 -30.35 -3.54
CA ASN A 461 16.29 -31.48 -4.31
C ASN A 461 16.52 -32.84 -3.60
N GLY A 462 16.33 -32.87 -2.29
CA GLY A 462 16.54 -34.05 -1.47
C GLY A 462 18.02 -34.39 -1.14
N ASN A 463 18.98 -33.60 -1.61
CA ASN A 463 20.39 -33.74 -1.31
C ASN A 463 20.81 -32.81 -0.17
N PRO A 464 21.59 -33.26 0.81
CA PRO A 464 22.10 -32.39 1.87
C PRO A 464 22.92 -31.23 1.30
N MET A 465 22.63 -30.02 1.73
CA MET A 465 23.37 -28.82 1.37
C MET A 465 24.17 -28.32 2.56
N PRO A 466 25.51 -28.27 2.47
CA PRO A 466 26.32 -27.73 3.57
C PRO A 466 26.08 -26.23 3.69
N LEU A 467 25.82 -25.75 4.90
CA LEU A 467 25.67 -24.33 5.20
C LEU A 467 27.05 -23.72 5.52
N PRO A 468 27.31 -22.47 5.10
CA PRO A 468 28.65 -21.85 5.12
C PRO A 468 29.08 -21.28 6.48
N PHE A 469 28.58 -21.79 7.61
CA PHE A 469 28.91 -21.35 8.98
C PHE A 469 29.10 -22.49 9.95
#